data_92e8b3c7d795375eb7fafc40c51c82f0
#
_entry.id   92e8b3c7d795375eb7fafc40c51c82f0
#
_cell.length_a   1.000
_cell.length_b   1.000
_cell.length_c   1.000
_cell.angle_alpha   90.00
_cell.angle_beta   90.00
_cell.angle_gamma   90.00
#
_symmetry.space_group_name_H-M   'P 1'
#
loop_
_entity.id
_entity.type
_entity.pdbx_description
1 polymer ?
#
loop_
_entity_poly.entity_id
_entity_poly.type
_entity_poly.pdbx_seq_one_letter_code
_entity_poly.pdbx_strand_id
1 'polypeptide(L)'
;GNGGIIDNLTNKERKALRKMYLDEQSSDIMDADIDWEDGQDAPKVTDQTDSATSKTGTSLIWKSCATKVTSKKEVADPVKQPSKKMFTAQSTLDDLFTFGCFTPEDMIITLSDKYLEMSLEPNGPQKINTLLHMNQVKTSTILNAWECIIKFNEPENDEPLLATIKDMGLNEELLKKALCTILTKQSGKRGCIWFYGPGGTGKTLLASLLCKATKNYGMVTTSNPNFPWTDCGNRNVIWAEECGNFGNWVEDFKAITGGGDVKVDTKNKQPQSIKGCVIVTSNTNITKVTVGCVETSAHAEPLKQRMLKIRCMKQINPK
;
A
#
# COMPACT_ATOMS: atom_id res chain seq x y z
N GLY A 1 8.23 14.58 -21.59
CA GLY A 1 8.86 13.28 -21.79
C GLY A 1 9.72 12.89 -20.62
N ASN A 2 9.10 12.60 -19.45
CA ASN A 2 9.78 11.91 -18.35
C ASN A 2 9.11 10.55 -18.18
N GLY A 3 9.20 9.71 -19.20
CA GLY A 3 8.90 8.28 -19.13
C GLY A 3 9.99 7.59 -18.32
N GLY A 4 9.58 6.99 -17.22
CA GLY A 4 10.38 6.62 -16.10
C GLY A 4 11.52 5.64 -16.36
N ILE A 5 12.53 5.81 -15.59
CA ILE A 5 13.67 4.91 -15.41
C ILE A 5 13.23 3.48 -15.01
N ILE A 6 12.05 3.33 -14.40
CA ILE A 6 11.52 2.03 -13.94
C ILE A 6 10.94 1.20 -15.09
N ASP A 7 10.40 1.83 -16.13
CA ASP A 7 9.82 1.10 -17.28
C ASP A 7 10.89 0.41 -18.14
N ASN A 8 12.14 0.83 -18.05
CA ASN A 8 13.29 0.27 -18.79
C ASN A 8 14.14 -0.70 -17.98
N LEU A 9 13.81 -0.97 -16.71
CA LEU A 9 14.57 -1.93 -15.90
C LEU A 9 14.23 -3.36 -16.31
N THR A 10 15.27 -4.10 -16.69
CA THR A 10 15.15 -5.54 -16.92
C THR A 10 14.79 -6.29 -15.63
N ASN A 11 14.20 -7.47 -15.74
CA ASN A 11 13.91 -8.33 -14.58
C ASN A 11 15.15 -8.60 -13.71
N LYS A 12 16.33 -8.56 -14.29
CA LYS A 12 17.64 -8.74 -13.61
C LYS A 12 17.99 -7.50 -12.76
N GLU A 13 17.73 -6.30 -13.28
CA GLU A 13 17.98 -5.04 -12.58
C GLU A 13 16.96 -4.80 -11.46
N ARG A 14 15.69 -5.17 -11.69
CA ARG A 14 14.66 -5.19 -10.64
C ARG A 14 15.01 -6.14 -9.51
N LYS A 15 15.57 -7.32 -9.83
CA LYS A 15 16.03 -8.31 -8.85
C LYS A 15 17.29 -7.83 -8.12
N ALA A 16 18.19 -7.12 -8.80
CA ALA A 16 19.39 -6.54 -8.19
C ALA A 16 19.05 -5.37 -7.26
N LEU A 17 18.14 -4.48 -7.66
CA LEU A 17 17.61 -3.42 -6.80
C LEU A 17 16.92 -4.00 -5.55
N ARG A 18 16.08 -5.03 -5.72
CA ARG A 18 15.48 -5.75 -4.59
C ARG A 18 16.54 -6.32 -3.65
N LYS A 19 17.61 -6.91 -4.20
CA LYS A 19 18.70 -7.49 -3.42
C LYS A 19 19.51 -6.43 -2.66
N MET A 20 19.83 -5.30 -3.27
CA MET A 20 20.55 -4.20 -2.61
C MET A 20 19.82 -3.61 -1.42
N TYR A 21 18.46 -3.55 -1.47
CA TYR A 21 17.64 -3.06 -0.35
C TYR A 21 17.45 -4.09 0.76
N LEU A 22 17.77 -5.36 0.53
CA LEU A 22 17.42 -6.47 1.41
C LEU A 22 18.59 -7.12 2.12
N ASP A 23 19.76 -7.18 1.49
CA ASP A 23 20.94 -7.85 2.06
C ASP A 23 21.45 -7.13 3.33
N GLU A 24 21.13 -5.85 3.53
CA GLU A 24 21.50 -5.13 4.76
C GLU A 24 20.50 -5.29 5.92
N GLN A 25 19.30 -5.88 5.71
CA GLN A 25 18.22 -5.70 6.68
C GLN A 25 17.39 -6.95 7.01
N SER A 26 17.61 -8.11 6.41
CA SER A 26 16.62 -9.20 6.52
C SER A 26 16.82 -10.15 7.70
N SER A 27 17.97 -10.17 8.37
CA SER A 27 18.23 -11.14 9.44
C SER A 27 17.62 -10.76 10.80
N ASP A 28 17.51 -9.47 11.11
CA ASP A 28 17.19 -9.02 12.46
C ASP A 28 15.69 -8.85 12.77
N ILE A 29 14.83 -8.84 11.75
CA ILE A 29 13.37 -8.65 11.93
C ILE A 29 12.61 -9.97 12.00
N MET A 30 13.16 -11.04 11.44
CA MET A 30 12.47 -12.34 11.38
C MET A 30 12.37 -13.00 12.75
N ASP A 31 13.27 -12.71 13.69
CA ASP A 31 13.31 -13.28 15.04
C ASP A 31 12.80 -12.34 16.14
N ALA A 32 12.58 -11.07 15.84
CA ALA A 32 11.93 -10.17 16.77
C ALA A 32 10.42 -10.33 16.65
N ASP A 33 9.82 -11.10 17.54
CA ASP A 33 8.45 -10.86 17.95
C ASP A 33 8.39 -9.40 18.43
N ILE A 34 7.95 -8.49 17.55
CA ILE A 34 7.59 -7.14 17.93
C ILE A 34 6.21 -7.23 18.61
N ASP A 35 6.11 -8.10 19.57
CA ASP A 35 5.08 -8.12 20.58
C ASP A 35 5.52 -7.09 21.63
N TRP A 36 5.02 -5.88 21.47
CA TRP A 36 5.05 -4.90 22.53
C TRP A 36 4.03 -5.36 23.57
N GLU A 37 4.37 -6.40 24.36
CA GLU A 37 3.60 -6.77 25.53
C GLU A 37 3.84 -5.75 26.61
N ASP A 38 2.73 -5.31 27.18
CA ASP A 38 2.49 -4.59 28.43
C ASP A 38 3.73 -4.08 29.20
N GLY A 39 3.90 -2.77 29.18
CA GLY A 39 4.28 -1.95 30.33
C GLY A 39 5.47 -2.38 31.19
N GLN A 40 6.55 -2.89 30.62
CA GLN A 40 7.82 -2.97 31.32
C GLN A 40 8.92 -2.36 30.45
N ASP A 41 9.51 -1.34 30.99
CA ASP A 41 10.74 -0.63 30.68
C ASP A 41 11.46 -0.96 29.37
N ALA A 42 11.55 0.08 28.52
CA ALA A 42 12.55 0.12 27.47
C ALA A 42 13.92 -0.29 28.05
N PRO A 43 14.70 -1.12 27.35
CA PRO A 43 16.04 -1.42 27.81
C PRO A 43 16.78 -0.09 27.96
N LYS A 44 17.26 0.17 29.16
CA LYS A 44 18.14 1.30 29.48
C LYS A 44 19.38 1.12 28.62
N VAL A 45 19.49 1.93 27.59
CA VAL A 45 20.74 2.15 26.90
C VAL A 45 21.63 2.88 27.87
N THR A 46 22.63 2.20 28.39
CA THR A 46 23.69 2.82 29.13
C THR A 46 24.40 3.81 28.22
N ASP A 47 24.31 5.09 28.56
CA ASP A 47 25.12 6.17 28.01
C ASP A 47 26.60 5.80 28.09
N GLN A 48 27.20 5.53 26.93
CA GLN A 48 28.60 5.82 26.72
C GLN A 48 28.68 6.93 25.70
N THR A 49 28.99 8.08 26.19
CA THR A 49 29.34 9.30 25.49
C THR A 49 30.46 9.03 24.49
N ASP A 50 30.21 9.23 23.24
CA ASP A 50 31.21 9.79 22.35
C ASP A 50 30.54 10.75 21.34
N SER A 51 30.97 11.99 21.50
CA SER A 51 30.60 13.14 20.72
C SER A 51 31.17 13.06 19.29
N ALA A 52 30.32 12.87 18.31
CA ALA A 52 30.66 13.31 16.96
C ALA A 52 29.38 13.69 16.22
N THR A 53 29.24 14.98 16.00
CA THR A 53 28.30 15.62 15.12
C THR A 53 28.28 15.01 13.72
N SER A 54 27.13 14.46 13.30
CA SER A 54 26.80 14.41 11.88
C SER A 54 25.28 14.60 11.69
N LYS A 55 24.90 15.86 11.54
CA LYS A 55 23.65 16.25 10.90
C LYS A 55 23.77 15.93 9.40
N THR A 56 23.45 14.75 8.94
CA THR A 56 23.20 14.47 7.50
C THR A 56 22.91 12.98 7.28
N GLY A 57 21.79 12.47 7.74
CA GLY A 57 21.49 11.05 7.54
C GLY A 57 20.11 10.73 6.95
N THR A 58 19.09 11.51 7.27
CA THR A 58 17.69 11.14 7.00
C THR A 58 17.17 11.56 5.63
N SER A 59 17.74 12.60 5.04
CA SER A 59 17.34 13.09 3.70
C SER A 59 17.91 12.26 2.54
N LEU A 60 18.91 11.42 2.78
CA LEU A 60 19.65 10.72 1.72
C LEU A 60 18.96 9.45 1.20
N ILE A 61 18.10 8.81 1.98
CA ILE A 61 17.46 7.54 1.54
C ILE A 61 16.38 7.81 0.50
N TRP A 62 15.64 8.91 0.62
CA TRP A 62 14.68 9.34 -0.40
C TRP A 62 15.36 10.01 -1.61
N LYS A 63 16.49 10.69 -1.40
CA LYS A 63 17.24 11.38 -2.46
C LYS A 63 18.07 10.46 -3.34
N SER A 64 18.49 9.29 -2.87
CA SER A 64 19.32 8.36 -3.67
C SER A 64 18.55 7.69 -4.80
N CYS A 65 17.20 7.65 -4.73
CA CYS A 65 16.36 7.17 -5.83
C CYS A 65 16.02 8.25 -6.85
N ALA A 66 16.25 9.54 -6.53
CA ALA A 66 15.85 10.68 -7.37
C ALA A 66 17.01 11.38 -8.11
N THR A 67 18.26 11.06 -7.83
CA THR A 67 19.40 11.75 -8.45
C THR A 67 19.98 10.99 -9.63
N LYS A 68 19.42 11.24 -10.81
CA LYS A 68 20.15 11.51 -12.07
C LYS A 68 19.14 11.74 -13.21
N VAL A 69 18.59 12.91 -13.26
CA VAL A 69 18.06 13.43 -14.54
C VAL A 69 18.65 14.82 -14.74
N THR A 70 19.72 14.91 -15.50
CA THR A 70 20.24 16.16 -16.02
C THR A 70 19.31 16.68 -17.10
N SER A 71 18.68 17.80 -16.85
CA SER A 71 17.87 18.54 -17.81
C SER A 71 18.73 19.06 -18.95
N LYS A 72 18.54 18.53 -20.17
CA LYS A 72 18.84 19.28 -21.40
C LYS A 72 17.58 20.04 -21.81
N LYS A 73 17.65 21.37 -21.77
CA LYS A 73 16.68 22.24 -22.42
C LYS A 73 16.82 22.08 -23.93
N GLU A 74 15.84 21.48 -24.57
CA GLU A 74 15.67 21.58 -26.02
C GLU A 74 14.65 22.69 -26.33
N VAL A 75 15.02 23.49 -27.34
CA VAL A 75 14.32 24.64 -27.84
C VAL A 75 13.02 24.16 -28.53
N ALA A 76 11.92 24.81 -28.22
CA ALA A 76 10.59 24.50 -28.76
C ALA A 76 10.51 24.89 -30.25
N ASP A 77 10.25 23.89 -31.09
CA ASP A 77 9.79 24.09 -32.46
C ASP A 77 8.29 24.46 -32.53
N PRO A 78 7.83 25.18 -33.54
CA PRO A 78 6.49 25.76 -33.60
C PRO A 78 5.40 24.69 -33.61
N VAL A 79 4.39 24.96 -32.80
CA VAL A 79 3.20 24.13 -32.58
C VAL A 79 2.50 23.79 -33.92
N LYS A 80 2.72 22.59 -34.41
CA LYS A 80 1.82 21.96 -35.38
C LYS A 80 0.54 21.53 -34.63
N GLN A 81 -0.62 22.03 -35.14
CA GLN A 81 -1.91 21.59 -34.62
C GLN A 81 -1.95 20.03 -34.57
N PRO A 82 -2.35 19.42 -33.46
CA PRO A 82 -2.37 17.98 -33.35
C PRO A 82 -3.42 17.43 -34.33
N SER A 83 -2.97 16.66 -35.34
CA SER A 83 -3.87 15.78 -36.08
C SER A 83 -4.64 14.96 -35.06
N LYS A 84 -5.99 14.81 -35.21
CA LYS A 84 -6.83 13.95 -34.40
C LYS A 84 -6.23 12.54 -34.37
N LYS A 85 -5.32 12.27 -33.47
CA LYS A 85 -4.89 10.91 -33.16
C LYS A 85 -6.07 10.27 -32.45
N MET A 86 -6.76 9.41 -33.14
CA MET A 86 -7.72 8.49 -32.54
C MET A 86 -6.99 7.76 -31.40
N PHE A 87 -7.38 8.02 -30.15
CA PHE A 87 -6.80 7.35 -28.99
C PHE A 87 -7.11 5.85 -29.12
N THR A 88 -6.09 5.04 -29.29
CA THR A 88 -6.27 3.59 -29.28
C THR A 88 -6.51 3.14 -27.84
N ALA A 89 -7.28 2.08 -27.62
CA ALA A 89 -7.49 1.49 -26.30
C ALA A 89 -6.16 1.17 -25.59
N GLN A 90 -5.14 0.74 -26.36
CA GLN A 90 -3.81 0.47 -25.85
C GLN A 90 -3.12 1.74 -25.32
N SER A 91 -3.15 2.83 -26.08
CA SER A 91 -2.58 4.12 -25.63
C SER A 91 -3.25 4.62 -24.35
N THR A 92 -4.59 4.46 -24.27
CA THR A 92 -5.33 4.86 -23.06
C THR A 92 -4.93 3.99 -21.85
N LEU A 93 -4.80 2.67 -22.06
CA LEU A 93 -4.36 1.76 -20.98
C LEU A 93 -2.93 2.10 -20.49
N ASP A 94 -2.03 2.48 -21.38
CA ASP A 94 -0.67 2.86 -21.04
C ASP A 94 -0.63 4.19 -20.28
N ASP A 95 -1.50 5.15 -20.62
CA ASP A 95 -1.65 6.38 -19.85
C ASP A 95 -2.25 6.13 -18.48
N LEU A 96 -3.30 5.30 -18.36
CA LEU A 96 -3.87 4.91 -17.07
C LEU A 96 -2.83 4.27 -16.14
N PHE A 97 -1.98 3.40 -16.70
CA PHE A 97 -0.89 2.77 -15.96
C PHE A 97 0.21 3.78 -15.57
N THR A 98 0.54 4.70 -16.45
CA THR A 98 1.60 5.71 -16.22
C THR A 98 1.20 6.68 -15.12
N PHE A 99 -0.04 7.15 -15.14
CA PHE A 99 -0.55 8.13 -14.18
C PHE A 99 -1.18 7.51 -12.93
N GLY A 100 -1.36 6.17 -12.90
CA GLY A 100 -1.98 5.48 -11.78
C GLY A 100 -3.45 5.83 -11.61
N CYS A 101 -4.22 5.81 -12.68
CA CYS A 101 -5.67 6.02 -12.65
C CYS A 101 -6.39 4.67 -12.49
N PHE A 102 -7.12 4.50 -11.39
CA PHE A 102 -7.81 3.25 -11.05
C PHE A 102 -9.31 3.40 -10.90
N THR A 103 -9.79 4.64 -10.86
CA THR A 103 -11.21 5.01 -10.76
C THR A 103 -11.58 5.97 -11.89
N PRO A 104 -12.88 6.10 -12.22
CA PRO A 104 -13.34 7.13 -13.15
C PRO A 104 -12.96 8.55 -12.70
N GLU A 105 -12.97 8.81 -11.39
CA GLU A 105 -12.60 10.08 -10.79
C GLU A 105 -11.12 10.40 -11.02
N ASP A 106 -10.23 9.41 -10.86
CA ASP A 106 -8.80 9.59 -11.17
C ASP A 106 -8.62 9.98 -12.64
N MET A 107 -9.35 9.31 -13.54
CA MET A 107 -9.28 9.57 -14.98
C MET A 107 -9.82 10.94 -15.35
N ILE A 108 -10.90 11.40 -14.71
CA ILE A 108 -11.46 12.74 -14.89
C ILE A 108 -10.45 13.81 -14.50
N ILE A 109 -9.78 13.64 -13.38
CA ILE A 109 -8.81 14.61 -12.85
C ILE A 109 -7.53 14.64 -13.72
N THR A 110 -7.05 13.47 -14.15
CA THR A 110 -5.71 13.34 -14.75
C THR A 110 -5.73 13.30 -16.27
N LEU A 111 -6.77 12.75 -16.86
CA LEU A 111 -6.94 12.49 -18.29
C LEU A 111 -8.31 12.97 -18.79
N SER A 112 -8.71 14.19 -18.39
CA SER A 112 -10.05 14.76 -18.61
C SER A 112 -10.50 14.69 -20.05
N ASP A 113 -9.64 15.07 -21.01
CA ASP A 113 -9.98 15.09 -22.44
C ASP A 113 -10.27 13.69 -22.97
N LYS A 114 -9.46 12.70 -22.57
CA LYS A 114 -9.68 11.29 -22.93
C LYS A 114 -10.94 10.73 -22.31
N TYR A 115 -11.20 11.05 -21.05
CA TYR A 115 -12.42 10.63 -20.37
C TYR A 115 -13.65 11.18 -21.09
N LEU A 116 -13.66 12.46 -21.42
CA LEU A 116 -14.76 13.13 -22.13
C LEU A 116 -14.98 12.51 -23.50
N GLU A 117 -13.92 12.37 -24.30
CA GLU A 117 -13.99 11.77 -25.64
C GLU A 117 -14.57 10.35 -25.58
N MET A 118 -14.05 9.51 -24.70
CA MET A 118 -14.53 8.12 -24.55
C MET A 118 -15.95 8.04 -23.98
N SER A 119 -16.34 8.94 -23.07
CA SER A 119 -17.68 8.92 -22.48
C SER A 119 -18.79 9.24 -23.47
N LEU A 120 -18.48 9.99 -24.54
CA LEU A 120 -19.41 10.34 -25.62
C LEU A 120 -19.51 9.24 -26.69
N GLU A 121 -18.63 8.23 -26.67
CA GLU A 121 -18.74 7.09 -27.59
C GLU A 121 -19.86 6.12 -27.20
N PRO A 122 -20.37 5.32 -28.16
CA PRO A 122 -21.29 4.22 -27.85
C PRO A 122 -20.65 3.24 -26.84
N ASN A 123 -21.36 2.96 -25.74
CA ASN A 123 -20.89 2.15 -24.60
C ASN A 123 -19.64 2.73 -23.91
N GLY A 124 -19.46 4.04 -23.96
CA GLY A 124 -18.30 4.74 -23.36
C GLY A 124 -18.03 4.37 -21.90
N PRO A 125 -19.01 4.46 -20.98
CA PRO A 125 -18.82 4.10 -19.58
C PRO A 125 -18.36 2.66 -19.38
N GLN A 126 -18.86 1.70 -20.17
CA GLN A 126 -18.45 0.30 -20.11
C GLN A 126 -17.01 0.11 -20.59
N LYS A 127 -16.60 0.82 -21.66
CA LYS A 127 -15.21 0.81 -22.16
C LYS A 127 -14.25 1.37 -21.13
N ILE A 128 -14.59 2.52 -20.51
CA ILE A 128 -13.80 3.14 -19.44
C ILE A 128 -13.63 2.16 -18.28
N ASN A 129 -14.71 1.59 -17.76
CA ASN A 129 -14.65 0.63 -16.67
C ASN A 129 -13.81 -0.61 -17.02
N THR A 130 -13.89 -1.09 -18.26
CA THR A 130 -13.07 -2.21 -18.75
C THR A 130 -11.57 -1.85 -18.71
N LEU A 131 -11.20 -0.68 -19.22
CA LEU A 131 -9.80 -0.24 -19.22
C LEU A 131 -9.27 0.00 -17.83
N LEU A 132 -10.06 0.61 -16.94
CA LEU A 132 -9.68 0.78 -15.52
C LEU A 132 -9.47 -0.58 -14.85
N HIS A 133 -10.35 -1.56 -15.08
CA HIS A 133 -10.18 -2.92 -14.57
C HIS A 133 -8.92 -3.58 -15.15
N MET A 134 -8.67 -3.45 -16.45
CA MET A 134 -7.43 -3.96 -17.05
C MET A 134 -6.19 -3.31 -16.43
N ASN A 135 -6.24 -2.02 -16.13
CA ASN A 135 -5.15 -1.33 -15.43
C ASN A 135 -4.94 -1.84 -14.00
N GLN A 136 -6.02 -2.11 -13.25
CA GLN A 136 -5.92 -2.74 -11.92
C GLN A 136 -5.22 -4.10 -12.00
N VAL A 137 -5.64 -4.96 -12.94
CA VAL A 137 -5.03 -6.29 -13.17
C VAL A 137 -3.56 -6.14 -13.58
N LYS A 138 -3.25 -5.27 -14.55
CA LYS A 138 -1.88 -4.99 -15.03
C LYS A 138 -0.99 -4.56 -13.86
N THR A 139 -1.44 -3.58 -13.09
CA THR A 139 -0.68 -3.01 -11.98
C THR A 139 -0.44 -4.03 -10.87
N SER A 140 -1.47 -4.74 -10.41
CA SER A 140 -1.35 -5.74 -9.35
C SER A 140 -0.51 -6.96 -9.75
N THR A 141 -0.34 -7.19 -11.06
CA THR A 141 0.50 -8.28 -11.58
C THR A 141 1.96 -7.86 -11.73
N ILE A 142 2.21 -6.63 -12.15
CA ILE A 142 3.57 -6.14 -12.47
C ILE A 142 4.26 -5.52 -11.25
N LEU A 143 3.50 -4.77 -10.42
CA LEU A 143 4.02 -4.01 -9.28
C LEU A 143 3.51 -4.59 -7.96
N ASN A 144 4.37 -4.57 -6.92
CA ASN A 144 3.94 -4.73 -5.54
C ASN A 144 3.47 -3.37 -4.97
N ALA A 145 2.93 -3.37 -3.74
CA ALA A 145 2.40 -2.15 -3.14
C ALA A 145 3.48 -1.07 -2.90
N TRP A 146 4.69 -1.47 -2.53
CA TRP A 146 5.81 -0.55 -2.35
C TRP A 146 6.25 0.10 -3.67
N GLU A 147 6.35 -0.70 -4.74
CA GLU A 147 6.65 -0.20 -6.08
C GLU A 147 5.58 0.77 -6.61
N CYS A 148 4.31 0.55 -6.26
CA CYS A 148 3.23 1.50 -6.56
C CYS A 148 3.45 2.85 -5.86
N ILE A 149 3.80 2.83 -4.57
CA ILE A 149 4.08 4.06 -3.81
C ILE A 149 5.20 4.85 -4.47
N ILE A 150 6.30 4.18 -4.83
CA ILE A 150 7.44 4.85 -5.48
C ILE A 150 7.09 5.37 -6.88
N LYS A 151 6.30 4.61 -7.65
CA LYS A 151 5.96 4.98 -9.04
C LYS A 151 4.99 6.15 -9.12
N PHE A 152 3.99 6.18 -8.24
CA PHE A 152 2.86 7.10 -8.39
C PHE A 152 2.93 8.35 -7.52
N ASN A 153 3.98 8.51 -6.72
CA ASN A 153 4.15 9.69 -5.88
C ASN A 153 5.52 10.33 -6.14
N GLU A 154 5.52 11.65 -6.25
CA GLU A 154 6.74 12.44 -6.24
C GLU A 154 7.25 12.58 -4.80
N PRO A 155 8.56 12.63 -4.60
CA PRO A 155 9.12 12.90 -3.28
C PRO A 155 8.80 14.36 -2.89
N GLU A 156 7.92 14.50 -1.93
CA GLU A 156 7.53 15.77 -1.31
C GLU A 156 8.20 15.95 0.07
N ASN A 157 7.89 17.06 0.72
CA ASN A 157 8.31 17.28 2.10
C ASN A 157 7.59 16.30 3.03
N ASP A 158 8.34 15.39 3.64
CA ASP A 158 7.86 14.35 4.55
C ASP A 158 7.84 14.78 6.04
N GLU A 159 8.34 15.98 6.38
CA GLU A 159 8.41 16.48 7.75
C GLU A 159 7.08 16.40 8.52
N PRO A 160 5.91 16.79 7.95
CA PRO A 160 4.64 16.70 8.65
C PRO A 160 4.24 15.25 8.97
N LEU A 161 4.54 14.31 8.08
CA LEU A 161 4.27 12.88 8.29
C LEU A 161 5.19 12.33 9.38
N LEU A 162 6.48 12.65 9.35
CA LEU A 162 7.44 12.23 10.36
C LEU A 162 7.10 12.79 11.72
N ALA A 163 6.69 14.06 11.80
CA ALA A 163 6.20 14.67 13.03
C ALA A 163 4.98 13.90 13.59
N THR A 164 4.04 13.54 12.72
CA THR A 164 2.85 12.76 13.10
C THR A 164 3.22 11.37 13.62
N ILE A 165 4.13 10.65 12.96
CA ILE A 165 4.62 9.34 13.39
C ILE A 165 5.26 9.43 14.78
N LYS A 166 6.07 10.47 15.01
CA LYS A 166 6.69 10.75 16.32
C LYS A 166 5.65 11.10 17.38
N ASP A 167 4.64 11.90 17.03
CA ASP A 167 3.52 12.23 17.93
C ASP A 167 2.70 10.99 18.30
N MET A 168 2.56 10.03 17.41
CA MET A 168 1.97 8.71 17.69
C MET A 168 2.83 7.85 18.62
N GLY A 169 4.07 8.23 18.88
CA GLY A 169 5.03 7.47 19.69
C GLY A 169 5.61 6.26 18.97
N LEU A 170 5.55 6.25 17.62
CA LEU A 170 6.09 5.17 16.81
C LEU A 170 7.58 5.43 16.48
N ASN A 171 8.35 4.37 16.43
CA ASN A 171 9.72 4.43 15.94
C ASN A 171 9.71 4.45 14.40
N GLU A 172 10.24 5.52 13.81
CA GLU A 172 10.24 5.75 12.37
C GLU A 172 10.98 4.63 11.60
N GLU A 173 12.18 4.28 12.05
CA GLU A 173 13.02 3.28 11.36
C GLU A 173 12.38 1.89 11.39
N LEU A 174 11.83 1.48 12.54
CA LEU A 174 11.13 0.21 12.67
C LEU A 174 9.86 0.19 11.83
N LEU A 175 9.11 1.31 11.80
CA LEU A 175 7.91 1.43 10.98
C LEU A 175 8.26 1.33 9.49
N LYS A 176 9.27 2.04 9.01
CA LYS A 176 9.75 1.97 7.62
C LYS A 176 10.13 0.55 7.24
N LYS A 177 10.91 -0.12 8.07
CA LYS A 177 11.30 -1.53 7.87
C LYS A 177 10.09 -2.44 7.76
N ALA A 178 9.15 -2.33 8.71
CA ALA A 178 7.93 -3.12 8.76
C ALA A 178 7.07 -2.91 7.49
N LEU A 179 6.86 -1.65 7.11
CA LEU A 179 6.11 -1.29 5.90
C LEU A 179 6.79 -1.84 4.65
N CYS A 180 8.09 -1.60 4.48
CA CYS A 180 8.84 -2.08 3.33
C CYS A 180 8.73 -3.61 3.20
N THR A 181 8.97 -4.35 4.29
CA THR A 181 8.98 -5.81 4.29
C THR A 181 7.61 -6.40 3.90
N ILE A 182 6.51 -5.82 4.40
CA ILE A 182 5.15 -6.33 4.10
C ILE A 182 4.69 -5.87 2.73
N LEU A 183 4.86 -4.59 2.39
CA LEU A 183 4.40 -4.04 1.11
C LEU A 183 5.16 -4.58 -0.11
N THR A 184 6.40 -5.07 0.09
CA THR A 184 7.16 -5.81 -0.93
C THR A 184 6.86 -7.31 -0.95
N LYS A 185 6.00 -7.81 -0.02
CA LYS A 185 5.67 -9.24 0.17
C LYS A 185 6.86 -10.14 0.50
N GLN A 186 7.83 -9.62 1.23
CA GLN A 186 9.03 -10.38 1.58
C GLN A 186 8.98 -10.95 3.00
N SER A 187 7.91 -10.71 3.71
CA SER A 187 7.64 -11.19 5.06
C SER A 187 7.18 -12.66 5.16
N GLY A 188 7.27 -13.43 4.07
CA GLY A 188 6.81 -14.82 4.03
C GLY A 188 5.29 -14.92 4.27
N LYS A 189 4.88 -15.53 5.38
CA LYS A 189 3.45 -15.69 5.73
C LYS A 189 2.81 -14.43 6.33
N ARG A 190 3.56 -13.37 6.62
CA ARG A 190 3.03 -12.13 7.20
C ARG A 190 2.62 -11.18 6.08
N GLY A 191 1.38 -11.26 5.61
CA GLY A 191 0.83 -10.38 4.56
C GLY A 191 -0.02 -9.22 5.09
N CYS A 192 -0.03 -8.98 6.41
CA CYS A 192 -0.91 -8.00 7.02
C CYS A 192 -0.18 -7.08 8.01
N ILE A 193 -0.48 -5.79 7.94
CA ILE A 193 -0.13 -4.79 8.94
C ILE A 193 -1.38 -4.49 9.76
N TRP A 194 -1.28 -4.59 11.08
CA TRP A 194 -2.39 -4.34 11.97
C TRP A 194 -2.07 -3.16 12.91
N PHE A 195 -2.68 -2.01 12.63
CA PHE A 195 -2.65 -0.85 13.53
C PHE A 195 -3.70 -1.01 14.62
N TYR A 196 -3.25 -1.18 15.84
CA TYR A 196 -4.07 -1.44 17.02
C TYR A 196 -3.94 -0.34 18.07
N GLY A 197 -5.05 0.08 18.68
CA GLY A 197 -5.05 1.03 19.78
C GLY A 197 -6.37 1.77 19.93
N PRO A 198 -6.53 2.62 20.95
CA PRO A 198 -7.76 3.38 21.19
C PRO A 198 -8.05 4.40 20.07
N GLY A 199 -9.21 5.02 20.13
CA GLY A 199 -9.60 6.10 19.21
C GLY A 199 -8.67 7.32 19.34
N GLY A 200 -8.54 8.12 18.26
CA GLY A 200 -7.76 9.36 18.27
C GLY A 200 -6.23 9.18 18.25
N THR A 201 -5.72 8.01 17.89
CA THR A 201 -4.28 7.71 17.86
C THR A 201 -3.66 7.73 16.45
N GLY A 202 -4.40 8.17 15.43
CA GLY A 202 -3.87 8.31 14.06
C GLY A 202 -3.83 7.03 13.21
N LYS A 203 -4.34 5.90 13.69
CA LYS A 203 -4.36 4.62 12.94
C LYS A 203 -4.97 4.74 11.55
N THR A 204 -6.18 5.29 11.49
CA THR A 204 -6.92 5.50 10.24
C THR A 204 -6.19 6.48 9.32
N LEU A 205 -5.58 7.54 9.88
CA LEU A 205 -4.79 8.49 9.11
C LEU A 205 -3.62 7.78 8.41
N LEU A 206 -2.83 7.02 9.16
CA LEU A 206 -1.66 6.32 8.61
C LEU A 206 -2.06 5.25 7.58
N ALA A 207 -3.11 4.46 7.88
CA ALA A 207 -3.65 3.48 6.93
C ALA A 207 -4.17 4.14 5.64
N SER A 208 -4.92 5.24 5.77
CA SER A 208 -5.44 6.01 4.63
C SER A 208 -4.32 6.57 3.75
N LEU A 209 -3.26 7.12 4.36
CA LEU A 209 -2.10 7.64 3.62
C LEU A 209 -1.41 6.53 2.82
N LEU A 210 -1.18 5.36 3.42
CA LEU A 210 -0.57 4.22 2.73
C LEU A 210 -1.43 3.72 1.57
N CYS A 211 -2.75 3.62 1.77
CA CYS A 211 -3.68 3.21 0.72
C CYS A 211 -3.70 4.21 -0.44
N LYS A 212 -3.84 5.51 -0.12
CA LYS A 212 -3.85 6.58 -1.13
C LYS A 212 -2.53 6.67 -1.89
N ALA A 213 -1.40 6.52 -1.19
CA ALA A 213 -0.09 6.50 -1.83
C ALA A 213 0.08 5.30 -2.79
N THR A 214 -0.52 4.15 -2.48
CA THR A 214 -0.54 2.98 -3.37
C THR A 214 -1.42 3.20 -4.60
N LYS A 215 -2.43 4.07 -4.52
CA LYS A 215 -3.49 4.35 -5.51
C LYS A 215 -4.37 3.12 -5.83
N ASN A 216 -3.79 1.96 -6.14
CA ASN A 216 -4.54 0.72 -6.40
C ASN A 216 -4.86 -0.04 -5.10
N TYR A 217 -5.82 0.46 -4.34
CA TYR A 217 -6.30 -0.19 -3.12
C TYR A 217 -7.81 -0.46 -3.17
N GLY A 218 -8.26 -1.41 -2.36
CA GLY A 218 -9.66 -1.73 -2.16
C GLY A 218 -10.01 -1.80 -0.68
N MET A 219 -11.28 -1.61 -0.36
CA MET A 219 -11.77 -1.64 1.02
C MET A 219 -12.61 -2.89 1.29
N VAL A 220 -12.43 -3.45 2.48
CA VAL A 220 -13.28 -4.55 2.96
C VAL A 220 -14.65 -3.96 3.36
N THR A 221 -15.71 -4.53 2.79
CA THR A 221 -17.09 -4.08 3.06
C THR A 221 -17.69 -4.85 4.23
N THR A 222 -17.58 -4.29 5.43
CA THR A 222 -18.12 -4.93 6.66
C THR A 222 -19.65 -4.92 6.73
N SER A 223 -20.31 -4.01 6.01
CA SER A 223 -21.77 -3.92 5.94
C SER A 223 -22.43 -5.05 5.14
N ASN A 224 -21.67 -5.79 4.34
CA ASN A 224 -22.16 -6.95 3.61
C ASN A 224 -21.36 -8.21 3.98
N PRO A 225 -21.76 -8.94 5.02
CA PRO A 225 -21.01 -10.10 5.50
C PRO A 225 -20.90 -11.25 4.50
N ASN A 226 -21.77 -11.32 3.49
CA ASN A 226 -21.73 -12.38 2.47
C ASN A 226 -20.67 -12.12 1.39
N PHE A 227 -20.32 -10.85 1.14
CA PHE A 227 -19.38 -10.47 0.10
C PHE A 227 -18.44 -9.36 0.58
N PRO A 228 -17.67 -9.59 1.67
CA PRO A 228 -16.84 -8.53 2.26
C PRO A 228 -15.69 -8.11 1.33
N TRP A 229 -15.29 -8.97 0.40
CA TRP A 229 -14.12 -8.79 -0.48
C TRP A 229 -14.45 -8.23 -1.87
N THR A 230 -15.65 -7.71 -2.10
CA THR A 230 -16.12 -7.30 -3.43
C THR A 230 -15.22 -6.28 -4.12
N ASP A 231 -14.61 -5.36 -3.37
CA ASP A 231 -13.69 -4.33 -3.90
C ASP A 231 -12.20 -4.72 -3.79
N CYS A 232 -11.90 -5.92 -3.31
CA CYS A 232 -10.53 -6.32 -3.00
C CYS A 232 -9.81 -7.06 -4.12
N GLY A 233 -10.53 -7.44 -5.19
CA GLY A 233 -9.95 -8.16 -6.34
C GLY A 233 -8.97 -7.29 -7.12
N ASN A 234 -7.81 -7.86 -7.49
CA ASN A 234 -6.76 -7.21 -8.28
C ASN A 234 -6.25 -5.88 -7.69
N ARG A 235 -6.24 -5.77 -6.36
CA ARG A 235 -5.70 -4.62 -5.63
C ARG A 235 -4.30 -4.92 -5.10
N ASN A 236 -3.45 -3.89 -5.02
CA ASN A 236 -2.12 -4.01 -4.41
C ASN A 236 -2.19 -3.93 -2.88
N VAL A 237 -3.14 -3.16 -2.36
CA VAL A 237 -3.44 -3.03 -0.93
C VAL A 237 -4.92 -3.24 -0.68
N ILE A 238 -5.24 -3.90 0.42
CA ILE A 238 -6.59 -4.12 0.92
C ILE A 238 -6.69 -3.49 2.31
N TRP A 239 -7.66 -2.63 2.51
CA TRP A 239 -7.86 -1.96 3.79
C TRP A 239 -9.13 -2.45 4.49
N ALA A 240 -8.95 -3.02 5.69
CA ALA A 240 -10.02 -3.35 6.61
C ALA A 240 -10.07 -2.31 7.72
N GLU A 241 -10.94 -1.32 7.56
CA GLU A 241 -11.11 -0.23 8.50
C GLU A 241 -12.00 -0.66 9.67
N GLU A 242 -11.64 -0.23 10.88
CA GLU A 242 -12.38 -0.50 12.13
C GLU A 242 -12.81 -1.97 12.29
N CYS A 243 -11.92 -2.87 11.88
CA CYS A 243 -12.21 -4.29 11.95
C CYS A 243 -12.37 -4.73 13.41
N GLY A 244 -13.57 -5.21 13.77
CA GLY A 244 -13.87 -5.67 15.12
C GLY A 244 -13.81 -7.20 15.24
N ASN A 245 -14.54 -7.89 14.38
CA ASN A 245 -14.61 -9.36 14.41
C ASN A 245 -14.74 -9.90 12.98
N PHE A 246 -13.94 -10.91 12.66
CA PHE A 246 -13.98 -11.54 11.33
C PHE A 246 -15.17 -12.51 11.17
N GLY A 247 -15.72 -13.02 12.27
CA GLY A 247 -16.87 -13.92 12.22
C GLY A 247 -16.65 -15.09 11.25
N ASN A 248 -17.62 -15.30 10.36
CA ASN A 248 -17.61 -16.41 9.42
C ASN A 248 -16.56 -16.31 8.31
N TRP A 249 -15.96 -15.15 8.07
CA TRP A 249 -14.95 -14.94 7.03
C TRP A 249 -13.50 -14.95 7.54
N VAL A 250 -13.28 -15.46 8.75
CA VAL A 250 -11.94 -15.59 9.35
C VAL A 250 -11.02 -16.50 8.53
N GLU A 251 -11.57 -17.54 7.90
CA GLU A 251 -10.78 -18.45 7.05
C GLU A 251 -10.28 -17.73 5.78
N ASP A 252 -11.16 -16.98 5.12
CA ASP A 252 -10.77 -16.17 3.97
C ASP A 252 -9.71 -15.14 4.37
N PHE A 253 -9.90 -14.47 5.52
CA PHE A 253 -8.93 -13.50 6.03
C PHE A 253 -7.56 -14.14 6.29
N LYS A 254 -7.52 -15.34 6.92
CA LYS A 254 -6.27 -16.08 7.11
C LYS A 254 -5.60 -16.48 5.80
N ALA A 255 -6.37 -16.88 4.81
CA ALA A 255 -5.86 -17.23 3.50
C ALA A 255 -5.26 -16.00 2.79
N ILE A 256 -5.98 -14.87 2.77
CA ILE A 256 -5.56 -13.61 2.16
C ILE A 256 -4.31 -13.06 2.85
N THR A 257 -4.31 -12.99 4.18
CA THR A 257 -3.19 -12.45 4.96
C THR A 257 -1.96 -13.36 4.99
N GLY A 258 -2.15 -14.65 4.63
CA GLY A 258 -1.05 -15.60 4.47
C GLY A 258 -0.20 -15.40 3.22
N GLY A 259 -0.52 -14.40 2.39
CA GLY A 259 0.26 -14.03 1.19
C GLY A 259 0.05 -14.96 -0.01
N GLY A 260 -0.91 -15.90 0.06
CA GLY A 260 -1.29 -16.77 -1.04
C GLY A 260 -2.21 -16.07 -2.06
N ASP A 261 -2.29 -16.65 -3.26
CA ASP A 261 -3.31 -16.28 -4.25
C ASP A 261 -4.66 -16.90 -3.85
N VAL A 262 -5.58 -16.07 -3.40
CA VAL A 262 -6.91 -16.48 -2.96
C VAL A 262 -7.95 -16.01 -3.97
N LYS A 263 -8.85 -16.89 -4.37
CA LYS A 263 -10.02 -16.53 -5.17
C LYS A 263 -11.20 -16.32 -4.23
N VAL A 264 -11.85 -15.18 -4.36
CA VAL A 264 -13.04 -14.85 -3.58
C VAL A 264 -14.22 -14.59 -4.49
N ASP A 265 -15.38 -14.97 -4.02
CA ASP A 265 -16.63 -14.70 -4.70
C ASP A 265 -16.98 -13.21 -4.56
N THR A 266 -17.38 -12.62 -5.68
CA THR A 266 -17.81 -11.23 -5.76
C THR A 266 -19.24 -11.16 -6.28
N LYS A 267 -20.02 -10.21 -5.76
CA LYS A 267 -21.41 -10.04 -6.17
C LYS A 267 -21.52 -9.78 -7.67
N ASN A 268 -22.25 -10.64 -8.38
CA ASN A 268 -22.55 -10.51 -9.84
C ASN A 268 -21.30 -10.46 -10.76
N LYS A 269 -20.17 -11.00 -10.32
CA LYS A 269 -18.94 -11.10 -11.11
C LYS A 269 -18.32 -12.49 -10.96
N GLN A 270 -17.44 -12.86 -11.87
CA GLN A 270 -16.60 -14.05 -11.72
C GLN A 270 -15.69 -13.90 -10.48
N PRO A 271 -15.35 -15.02 -9.82
CA PRO A 271 -14.41 -15.00 -8.69
C PRO A 271 -13.12 -14.25 -9.05
N GLN A 272 -12.70 -13.33 -8.18
CA GLN A 272 -11.52 -12.50 -8.40
C GLN A 272 -10.36 -12.97 -7.55
N SER A 273 -9.15 -12.86 -8.09
CA SER A 273 -7.93 -13.15 -7.33
C SER A 273 -7.58 -11.99 -6.42
N ILE A 274 -7.34 -12.29 -5.15
CA ILE A 274 -6.80 -11.36 -4.17
C ILE A 274 -5.32 -11.69 -3.97
N LYS A 275 -4.47 -10.70 -4.18
CA LYS A 275 -3.01 -10.81 -4.05
C LYS A 275 -2.41 -9.68 -3.21
N GLY A 276 -3.21 -8.70 -2.82
CA GLY A 276 -2.76 -7.49 -2.13
C GLY A 276 -2.25 -7.75 -0.71
N CYS A 277 -1.44 -6.82 -0.21
CA CYS A 277 -1.14 -6.74 1.22
C CYS A 277 -2.37 -6.21 1.96
N VAL A 278 -2.56 -6.65 3.22
CA VAL A 278 -3.69 -6.22 4.02
C VAL A 278 -3.24 -5.19 5.06
N ILE A 279 -4.00 -4.10 5.18
CA ILE A 279 -3.87 -3.12 6.27
C ILE A 279 -5.14 -3.20 7.10
N VAL A 280 -5.00 -3.41 8.39
CA VAL A 280 -6.13 -3.46 9.33
C VAL A 280 -5.98 -2.34 10.35
N THR A 281 -7.07 -1.63 10.61
CA THR A 281 -7.18 -0.72 11.75
C THR A 281 -8.23 -1.25 12.71
N SER A 282 -7.95 -1.28 14.02
CA SER A 282 -8.92 -1.72 15.01
C SER A 282 -8.69 -1.09 16.38
N ASN A 283 -9.78 -0.93 17.12
CA ASN A 283 -9.74 -0.53 18.53
C ASN A 283 -9.78 -1.74 19.46
N THR A 284 -10.14 -2.91 18.93
CA THR A 284 -10.28 -4.18 19.66
C THR A 284 -9.26 -5.20 19.20
N ASN A 285 -9.05 -6.23 20.00
CA ASN A 285 -8.15 -7.33 19.65
C ASN A 285 -8.83 -8.27 18.65
N ILE A 286 -8.46 -8.15 17.37
CA ILE A 286 -9.03 -8.93 16.27
C ILE A 286 -8.59 -10.41 16.24
N THR A 287 -7.65 -10.83 17.09
CA THR A 287 -7.30 -12.25 17.24
C THR A 287 -8.32 -13.02 18.07
N LYS A 288 -9.20 -12.30 18.80
CA LYS A 288 -10.34 -12.86 19.48
C LYS A 288 -11.51 -12.95 18.50
N VAL A 289 -11.72 -14.12 17.93
CA VAL A 289 -12.75 -14.34 16.91
C VAL A 289 -14.00 -14.91 17.54
N THR A 290 -15.15 -14.28 17.27
CA THR A 290 -16.46 -14.79 17.69
C THR A 290 -17.20 -15.31 16.46
N VAL A 291 -17.53 -16.58 16.45
CA VAL A 291 -18.36 -17.21 15.42
C VAL A 291 -19.72 -17.53 16.03
N GLY A 292 -20.77 -16.91 15.52
CA GLY A 292 -22.07 -16.92 16.18
C GLY A 292 -22.00 -16.19 17.54
N CYS A 293 -22.27 -16.89 18.63
CA CYS A 293 -22.20 -16.37 19.99
C CYS A 293 -21.01 -16.93 20.80
N VAL A 294 -20.09 -17.64 20.17
CA VAL A 294 -18.97 -18.33 20.85
C VAL A 294 -17.64 -17.71 20.46
N GLU A 295 -16.90 -17.20 21.45
CA GLU A 295 -15.51 -16.80 21.26
C GLU A 295 -14.64 -18.06 21.12
N THR A 296 -13.80 -18.10 20.09
CA THR A 296 -12.89 -19.22 19.84
C THR A 296 -11.45 -18.73 19.82
N SER A 297 -10.58 -19.43 20.53
CA SER A 297 -9.14 -19.19 20.52
C SER A 297 -8.40 -19.89 19.38
N ALA A 298 -9.08 -20.81 18.65
CA ALA A 298 -8.46 -21.62 17.60
C ALA A 298 -7.82 -20.78 16.47
N HIS A 299 -8.30 -19.56 16.25
CA HIS A 299 -7.80 -18.68 15.20
C HIS A 299 -6.73 -17.69 15.69
N ALA A 300 -6.50 -17.58 17.00
CA ALA A 300 -5.62 -16.55 17.58
C ALA A 300 -4.17 -16.67 17.10
N GLU A 301 -3.55 -17.85 17.28
CA GLU A 301 -2.17 -18.07 16.84
C GLU A 301 -1.99 -18.01 15.30
N PRO A 302 -2.86 -18.66 14.49
CA PRO A 302 -2.79 -18.50 13.04
C PRO A 302 -2.89 -17.04 12.56
N LEU A 303 -3.70 -16.20 13.22
CA LEU A 303 -3.81 -14.78 12.91
C LEU A 303 -2.55 -14.00 13.31
N LYS A 304 -2.04 -14.20 14.52
CA LYS A 304 -0.80 -13.56 15.00
C LYS A 304 0.38 -13.83 14.05
N GLN A 305 0.52 -15.05 13.56
CA GLN A 305 1.60 -15.43 12.62
C GLN A 305 1.51 -14.73 11.27
N ARG A 306 0.33 -14.22 10.89
CA ARG A 306 0.08 -13.57 9.59
C ARG A 306 0.05 -12.05 9.65
N MET A 307 0.01 -11.48 10.85
CA MET A 307 -0.13 -10.06 11.05
C MET A 307 1.08 -9.49 11.78
N LEU A 308 1.56 -8.34 11.35
CA LEU A 308 2.46 -7.50 12.11
C LEU A 308 1.63 -6.47 12.87
N LYS A 309 1.58 -6.60 14.20
CA LYS A 309 0.82 -5.70 15.07
C LYS A 309 1.65 -4.47 15.40
N ILE A 310 1.14 -3.30 15.09
CA ILE A 310 1.72 -2.00 15.44
C ILE A 310 0.79 -1.33 16.45
N ARG A 311 1.29 -1.09 17.67
CA ARG A 311 0.51 -0.45 18.73
C ARG A 311 0.56 1.07 18.61
N CYS A 312 -0.59 1.68 18.42
CA CYS A 312 -0.79 3.12 18.38
C CYS A 312 -1.53 3.55 19.66
N MET A 313 -0.80 3.73 20.75
CA MET A 313 -1.43 3.95 22.07
C MET A 313 -1.50 5.42 22.47
N LYS A 314 -0.67 6.27 21.86
CA LYS A 314 -0.62 7.70 22.19
C LYS A 314 -1.66 8.46 21.36
N GLN A 315 -2.54 9.19 22.01
CA GLN A 315 -3.48 10.08 21.33
C GLN A 315 -2.75 11.24 20.68
N ILE A 316 -3.13 11.56 19.45
CA ILE A 316 -2.67 12.76 18.75
C ILE A 316 -3.69 13.87 19.00
N ASN A 317 -3.22 15.03 19.47
CA ASN A 317 -4.08 16.20 19.51
C ASN A 317 -4.28 16.70 18.08
N PRO A 318 -5.52 16.81 17.58
CA PRO A 318 -5.76 17.46 16.30
C PRO A 318 -5.31 18.92 16.41
N LYS A 319 -4.31 19.28 15.61
CA LYS A 319 -3.88 20.68 15.47
C LYS A 319 -4.81 21.39 14.50
#